data_0079486cffeae8d4dd34c737c32281ff
#
_entry.id   0079486cffeae8d4dd34c737c32281ff
#
_cell.length_a   1.000
_cell.length_b   1.000
_cell.length_c   1.000
_cell.angle_alpha   90.00
_cell.angle_beta   90.00
_cell.angle_gamma   90.00
#
_symmetry.space_group_name_H-M   'P 1'
#
loop_
_entity.id
_entity.type
_entity.pdbx_description
1 polymer ?
#
loop_
_entity_poly.entity_id
_entity_poly.type
_entity_poly.pdbx_seq_one_letter_code
_entity_poly.pdbx_strand_id
1 'polypeptide(L)'
;NSKGNITQRMAHCIKENIIDKVDVLIDYHCGGSGGRLQDRVDFNSNAENKIKLGSLNLAKAFGTFFIHENNLKGSAVNYANTQNKIAFNAETGGVYLSKEDRDYYLINALKGIKNIMNAIGMLEGKFESKKEQITFDTKARIEVNPNQSGFLVSNYESHKDLGKLIKKGDQLGYIFDMYSLNKIEDLTSP
;
A
#
# COMPACT_ATOMS: atom_id res chain seq x y z
N ASN A 1 23.54 -9.48 1.82
CA ASN A 1 24.71 -10.19 1.35
C ASN A 1 25.51 -9.34 0.36
N SER A 2 26.66 -8.79 0.80
CA SER A 2 27.52 -7.91 -0.01
C SER A 2 28.21 -8.63 -1.20
N LYS A 3 28.28 -9.94 -1.16
CA LYS A 3 28.92 -10.80 -2.20
C LYS A 3 27.91 -11.62 -3.00
N GLY A 4 26.61 -11.36 -2.84
CA GLY A 4 25.55 -12.06 -3.55
C GLY A 4 25.31 -11.53 -4.97
N ASN A 5 24.21 -11.98 -5.59
CA ASN A 5 23.75 -11.44 -6.86
C ASN A 5 23.37 -9.95 -6.73
N ILE A 6 23.06 -9.31 -7.85
CA ILE A 6 22.80 -7.85 -7.87
C ILE A 6 21.67 -7.45 -6.89
N THR A 7 20.57 -8.20 -6.83
CA THR A 7 19.43 -7.93 -5.92
C THR A 7 19.86 -8.04 -4.46
N GLN A 8 20.62 -9.07 -4.10
CA GLN A 8 21.14 -9.25 -2.74
C GLN A 8 22.10 -8.14 -2.33
N ARG A 9 22.92 -7.66 -3.25
CA ARG A 9 23.84 -6.54 -3.02
C ARG A 9 23.10 -5.23 -2.84
N MET A 10 22.07 -4.97 -3.65
CA MET A 10 21.21 -3.79 -3.51
C MET A 10 20.48 -3.79 -2.15
N ALA A 11 19.85 -4.91 -1.79
CA ALA A 11 19.19 -5.06 -0.50
C ALA A 11 20.17 -4.86 0.68
N HIS A 12 21.41 -5.37 0.57
CA HIS A 12 22.44 -5.17 1.59
C HIS A 12 22.83 -3.68 1.69
N CYS A 13 23.02 -3.01 0.57
CA CYS A 13 23.34 -1.59 0.55
C CYS A 13 22.23 -0.72 1.19
N ILE A 14 20.96 -0.98 0.84
CA ILE A 14 19.80 -0.30 1.41
C ILE A 14 19.73 -0.55 2.93
N LYS A 15 19.91 -1.79 3.34
CA LYS A 15 19.96 -2.17 4.75
C LYS A 15 20.98 -1.33 5.53
N GLU A 16 22.25 -1.36 5.11
CA GLU A 16 23.35 -0.76 5.88
C GLU A 16 23.37 0.77 5.83
N ASN A 17 22.96 1.36 4.71
CA ASN A 17 23.08 2.80 4.51
C ASN A 17 21.78 3.57 4.78
N ILE A 18 20.64 2.89 4.84
CA ILE A 18 19.33 3.52 5.07
C ILE A 18 18.68 2.92 6.32
N ILE A 19 18.25 1.65 6.26
CA ILE A 19 17.38 1.08 7.30
C ILE A 19 18.07 1.04 8.66
N ASP A 20 19.35 0.67 8.71
CA ASP A 20 20.10 0.60 9.97
C ASP A 20 20.37 1.99 10.60
N LYS A 21 20.19 3.07 9.84
CA LYS A 21 20.50 4.46 10.26
C LYS A 21 19.30 5.30 10.69
N VAL A 22 18.09 4.78 10.53
CA VAL A 22 16.86 5.52 10.86
C VAL A 22 16.14 4.90 12.06
N ASP A 23 15.32 5.68 12.75
CA ASP A 23 14.48 5.21 13.85
C ASP A 23 13.08 4.81 13.36
N VAL A 24 12.60 5.45 12.30
CA VAL A 24 11.32 5.19 11.66
C VAL A 24 11.51 4.99 10.16
N LEU A 25 10.88 3.97 9.61
CA LEU A 25 10.91 3.68 8.17
C LEU A 25 9.50 3.73 7.58
N ILE A 26 9.35 4.49 6.50
CA ILE A 26 8.18 4.44 5.62
C ILE A 26 8.65 3.91 4.27
N ASP A 27 8.18 2.74 3.89
CA ASP A 27 8.48 2.14 2.59
C ASP A 27 7.33 2.45 1.62
N TYR A 28 7.60 3.30 0.63
CA TYR A 28 6.58 3.80 -0.31
C TYR A 28 6.44 2.88 -1.50
N HIS A 29 5.21 2.43 -1.74
CA HIS A 29 4.83 1.57 -2.83
C HIS A 29 3.73 2.16 -3.70
N CYS A 30 3.61 1.63 -4.90
CA CYS A 30 2.48 1.85 -5.81
C CYS A 30 2.15 0.56 -6.57
N GLY A 31 0.99 0.53 -7.24
CA GLY A 31 0.54 -0.63 -8.02
C GLY A 31 1.38 -0.94 -9.27
N GLY A 32 2.39 -0.15 -9.57
CA GLY A 32 3.20 -0.33 -10.77
C GLY A 32 2.40 -0.12 -12.05
N SER A 33 2.86 -0.73 -13.15
CA SER A 33 2.22 -0.60 -14.47
C SER A 33 0.92 -1.39 -14.60
N GLY A 34 0.74 -2.43 -13.78
CA GLY A 34 -0.40 -3.34 -13.85
C GLY A 34 -1.46 -3.11 -12.77
N GLY A 35 -1.25 -2.19 -11.84
CA GLY A 35 -2.16 -2.05 -10.71
C GLY A 35 -2.59 -0.61 -10.41
N ARG A 36 -3.77 -0.51 -9.83
CA ARG A 36 -4.28 0.70 -9.18
C ARG A 36 -4.55 0.37 -7.72
N LEU A 37 -3.90 1.09 -6.83
CA LEU A 37 -4.05 0.87 -5.39
C LEU A 37 -4.86 2.00 -4.77
N GLN A 38 -5.82 1.62 -3.94
CA GLN A 38 -6.42 2.55 -2.99
C GLN A 38 -5.36 2.96 -1.98
N ASP A 39 -5.33 4.25 -1.62
CA ASP A 39 -4.47 4.75 -0.55
C ASP A 39 -4.70 3.97 0.73
N ARG A 40 -3.67 3.31 1.21
CA ARG A 40 -3.68 2.60 2.48
C ARG A 40 -2.28 2.56 3.10
N VAL A 41 -2.23 2.20 4.34
CA VAL A 41 -0.99 1.85 5.04
C VAL A 41 -1.05 0.37 5.42
N ASP A 42 0.00 -0.38 5.11
CA ASP A 42 0.16 -1.77 5.54
C ASP A 42 1.19 -1.84 6.67
N PHE A 43 0.81 -2.32 7.87
CA PHE A 43 1.73 -2.55 8.97
C PHE A 43 1.89 -4.05 9.29
N ASN A 44 3.04 -4.41 9.88
CA ASN A 44 3.42 -5.82 10.00
C ASN A 44 2.70 -6.52 11.16
N SER A 45 1.87 -7.51 10.85
CA SER A 45 1.15 -8.36 11.82
C SER A 45 2.08 -9.17 12.73
N ASN A 46 3.29 -9.50 12.25
CA ASN A 46 4.25 -10.35 12.94
C ASN A 46 5.30 -9.57 13.76
N ALA A 47 5.19 -8.25 13.83
CA ALA A 47 6.08 -7.45 14.66
C ALA A 47 5.79 -7.70 16.16
N GLU A 48 6.81 -7.52 17.01
CA GLU A 48 6.64 -7.50 18.47
C GLU A 48 5.56 -6.48 18.86
N ASN A 49 4.76 -6.76 19.88
CA ASN A 49 3.58 -5.96 20.25
C ASN A 49 3.85 -4.46 20.40
N LYS A 50 4.98 -4.09 21.00
CA LYS A 50 5.36 -2.67 21.17
C LYS A 50 5.61 -2.00 19.81
N ILE A 51 6.32 -2.66 18.93
CA ILE A 51 6.66 -2.17 17.58
C ILE A 51 5.41 -2.15 16.71
N LYS A 52 4.59 -3.20 16.77
CA LYS A 52 3.31 -3.29 16.08
C LYS A 52 2.38 -2.14 16.46
N LEU A 53 2.23 -1.86 17.76
CA LEU A 53 1.40 -0.75 18.25
C LEU A 53 1.97 0.61 17.80
N GLY A 54 3.27 0.79 17.88
CA GLY A 54 3.95 2.00 17.38
C GLY A 54 3.72 2.21 15.88
N SER A 55 3.85 1.14 15.08
CA SER A 55 3.61 1.18 13.64
C SER A 55 2.14 1.51 13.31
N LEU A 56 1.19 0.91 14.04
CA LEU A 56 -0.24 1.23 13.90
C LEU A 56 -0.55 2.68 14.27
N ASN A 57 0.05 3.22 15.33
CA ASN A 57 -0.15 4.61 15.73
C ASN A 57 0.36 5.59 14.67
N LEU A 58 1.53 5.34 14.09
CA LEU A 58 2.04 6.14 12.98
C LEU A 58 1.22 5.93 11.70
N ALA A 59 0.77 4.71 11.40
CA ALA A 59 -0.16 4.45 10.29
C ALA A 59 -1.44 5.30 10.41
N LYS A 60 -2.01 5.40 11.62
CA LYS A 60 -3.15 6.28 11.89
C LYS A 60 -2.81 7.76 11.69
N ALA A 61 -1.65 8.20 12.16
CA ALA A 61 -1.19 9.57 11.97
C ALA A 61 -0.95 9.90 10.50
N PHE A 62 -0.48 8.95 9.69
CA PHE A 62 -0.31 9.12 8.25
C PHE A 62 -1.60 9.60 7.56
N GLY A 63 -2.74 9.04 7.95
CA GLY A 63 -4.05 9.61 7.65
C GLY A 63 -4.73 9.04 6.41
N THR A 64 -4.36 7.86 5.92
CA THR A 64 -5.17 7.13 4.93
C THR A 64 -6.47 6.61 5.55
N PHE A 65 -7.47 6.37 4.72
CA PHE A 65 -8.75 5.81 5.18
C PHE A 65 -8.60 4.33 5.56
N PHE A 66 -7.83 3.57 4.78
CA PHE A 66 -7.60 2.16 5.03
C PHE A 66 -6.25 1.90 5.71
N ILE A 67 -6.25 1.04 6.72
CA ILE A 67 -5.07 0.55 7.41
C ILE A 67 -5.15 -0.98 7.42
N HIS A 68 -4.16 -1.64 6.84
CA HIS A 68 -4.14 -3.08 6.67
C HIS A 68 -3.09 -3.72 7.59
N GLU A 69 -3.53 -4.63 8.43
CA GLU A 69 -2.65 -5.50 9.20
C GLU A 69 -2.22 -6.68 8.31
N ASN A 70 -0.99 -6.63 7.80
CA ASN A 70 -0.50 -7.54 6.77
C ASN A 70 0.73 -8.34 7.23
N ASN A 71 0.92 -9.50 6.65
CA ASN A 71 2.16 -10.27 6.84
C ASN A 71 3.23 -9.76 5.87
N LEU A 72 4.12 -8.91 6.37
CA LEU A 72 5.18 -8.28 5.58
C LEU A 72 6.52 -9.06 5.62
N LYS A 73 6.50 -10.36 5.91
CA LYS A 73 7.70 -11.21 5.98
C LYS A 73 8.58 -11.04 4.73
N GLY A 74 9.87 -10.81 4.95
CA GLY A 74 10.86 -10.63 3.88
C GLY A 74 10.95 -9.22 3.29
N SER A 75 10.12 -8.27 3.73
CA SER A 75 10.17 -6.86 3.29
C SER A 75 11.16 -6.02 4.10
N ALA A 76 11.43 -4.80 3.62
CA ALA A 76 12.21 -3.78 4.34
C ALA A 76 11.55 -3.42 5.68
N VAL A 77 10.22 -3.30 5.71
CA VAL A 77 9.44 -3.07 6.93
C VAL A 77 9.61 -4.19 7.94
N ASN A 78 9.51 -5.46 7.50
CA ASN A 78 9.74 -6.59 8.40
C ASN A 78 11.16 -6.57 8.98
N TYR A 79 12.16 -6.30 8.16
CA TYR A 79 13.54 -6.19 8.64
C TYR A 79 13.67 -5.06 9.68
N ALA A 80 13.17 -3.85 9.40
CA ALA A 80 13.20 -2.74 10.34
C ALA A 80 12.52 -3.08 11.68
N ASN A 81 11.37 -3.76 11.64
CA ASN A 81 10.67 -4.20 12.85
C ASN A 81 11.49 -5.20 13.67
N THR A 82 12.24 -6.12 13.03
CA THR A 82 13.16 -7.04 13.75
C THR A 82 14.33 -6.31 14.42
N GLN A 83 14.62 -5.09 13.99
CA GLN A 83 15.62 -4.20 14.60
C GLN A 83 15.00 -3.21 15.61
N ASN A 84 13.78 -3.50 16.11
CA ASN A 84 13.02 -2.67 17.04
C ASN A 84 12.70 -1.28 16.52
N LYS A 85 12.60 -1.11 15.19
CA LYS A 85 12.25 0.17 14.55
C LYS A 85 10.78 0.16 14.16
N ILE A 86 10.12 1.31 14.32
CA ILE A 86 8.75 1.50 13.85
C ILE A 86 8.79 1.63 12.33
N ALA A 87 7.99 0.83 11.63
CA ALA A 87 7.98 0.81 10.18
C ALA A 87 6.63 0.36 9.61
N PHE A 88 6.26 0.88 8.44
CA PHE A 88 5.09 0.49 7.68
C PHE A 88 5.28 0.77 6.18
N ASN A 89 4.47 0.10 5.32
CA ASN A 89 4.35 0.44 3.91
C ASN A 89 3.26 1.49 3.71
N ALA A 90 3.53 2.50 2.89
CA ALA A 90 2.51 3.38 2.36
C ALA A 90 2.23 3.01 0.90
N GLU A 91 1.02 2.56 0.62
CA GLU A 91 0.57 2.11 -0.69
C GLU A 91 -0.25 3.20 -1.35
N THR A 92 0.08 3.58 -2.59
CA THR A 92 -0.58 4.72 -3.23
C THR A 92 -0.65 4.58 -4.75
N GLY A 93 -1.84 4.65 -5.32
CA GLY A 93 -2.07 4.75 -6.77
C GLY A 93 -1.38 3.70 -7.63
N GLY A 94 -0.80 4.14 -8.71
CA GLY A 94 -0.08 3.32 -9.71
C GLY A 94 0.67 4.20 -10.71
N VAL A 95 1.09 3.64 -11.83
CA VAL A 95 1.60 4.41 -12.99
C VAL A 95 0.52 4.61 -14.05
N TYR A 96 0.76 5.46 -15.03
CA TYR A 96 -0.21 5.84 -16.08
C TYR A 96 -1.52 6.42 -15.54
N LEU A 97 -1.43 7.17 -14.44
CA LEU A 97 -2.57 7.85 -13.84
C LEU A 97 -2.98 9.07 -14.66
N SER A 98 -4.27 9.40 -14.64
CA SER A 98 -4.75 10.71 -15.06
C SER A 98 -4.04 11.83 -14.27
N LYS A 99 -4.06 13.05 -14.78
CA LYS A 99 -3.51 14.18 -14.03
C LYS A 99 -4.22 14.36 -12.68
N GLU A 100 -5.55 14.19 -12.66
CA GLU A 100 -6.35 14.33 -11.45
C GLU A 100 -6.00 13.27 -10.40
N ASP A 101 -5.89 11.98 -10.80
CA ASP A 101 -5.51 10.90 -9.89
C ASP A 101 -4.09 11.11 -9.35
N ARG A 102 -3.15 11.49 -10.21
CA ARG A 102 -1.78 11.77 -9.80
C ARG A 102 -1.71 12.91 -8.77
N ASP A 103 -2.40 14.01 -9.02
CA ASP A 103 -2.43 15.16 -8.12
C ASP A 103 -3.06 14.77 -6.77
N TYR A 104 -4.14 13.97 -6.78
CA TYR A 104 -4.77 13.42 -5.57
C TYR A 104 -3.78 12.59 -4.74
N TYR A 105 -3.12 11.60 -5.35
CA TYR A 105 -2.18 10.73 -4.64
C TYR A 105 -0.95 11.48 -4.14
N LEU A 106 -0.43 12.43 -4.92
CA LEU A 106 0.71 13.26 -4.50
C LEU A 106 0.37 14.12 -3.27
N ILE A 107 -0.77 14.78 -3.28
CA ILE A 107 -1.23 15.61 -2.16
C ILE A 107 -1.39 14.76 -0.89
N ASN A 108 -2.02 13.58 -1.00
CA ASN A 108 -2.20 12.68 0.14
C ASN A 108 -0.87 12.14 0.66
N ALA A 109 0.06 11.79 -0.22
CA ALA A 109 1.39 11.32 0.16
C ALA A 109 2.16 12.41 0.92
N LEU A 110 2.20 13.65 0.41
CA LEU A 110 2.86 14.78 1.07
C LEU A 110 2.23 15.11 2.42
N LYS A 111 0.90 15.08 2.51
CA LYS A 111 0.16 15.26 3.77
C LYS A 111 0.52 14.16 4.78
N GLY A 112 0.54 12.91 4.33
CA GLY A 112 0.90 11.77 5.17
C GLY A 112 2.33 11.88 5.72
N ILE A 113 3.31 12.21 4.88
CA ILE A 113 4.70 12.43 5.33
C ILE A 113 4.77 13.56 6.37
N LYS A 114 4.13 14.70 6.08
CA LYS A 114 4.09 15.83 7.00
C LYS A 114 3.46 15.46 8.36
N ASN A 115 2.38 14.70 8.34
CA ASN A 115 1.74 14.19 9.54
C ASN A 115 2.67 13.30 10.37
N ILE A 116 3.44 12.42 9.73
CA ILE A 116 4.42 11.59 10.43
C ILE A 116 5.53 12.45 11.03
N MET A 117 6.08 13.39 10.27
CA MET A 117 7.13 14.30 10.79
C MET A 117 6.64 15.10 12.01
N ASN A 118 5.39 15.54 12.02
CA ASN A 118 4.77 16.17 13.19
C ASN A 118 4.60 15.18 14.35
N ALA A 119 4.12 13.96 14.06
CA ALA A 119 3.84 12.95 15.09
C ALA A 119 5.11 12.48 15.82
N ILE A 120 6.27 12.47 15.14
CA ILE A 120 7.57 12.09 15.72
C ILE A 120 8.41 13.29 16.17
N GLY A 121 7.86 14.51 16.13
CA GLY A 121 8.51 15.72 16.63
C GLY A 121 9.59 16.33 15.72
N MET A 122 9.64 15.93 14.44
CA MET A 122 10.56 16.53 13.45
C MET A 122 10.07 17.89 12.93
N LEU A 123 8.78 18.14 13.00
CA LEU A 123 8.15 19.42 12.65
C LEU A 123 7.28 19.89 13.81
N GLU A 124 7.21 21.20 13.98
CA GLU A 124 6.25 21.82 14.90
C GLU A 124 4.85 21.83 14.28
N GLY A 125 3.85 21.58 15.10
CA GLY A 125 2.44 21.61 14.70
C GLY A 125 1.65 20.38 15.09
N LYS A 126 0.38 20.39 14.74
CA LYS A 126 -0.53 19.25 14.93
C LYS A 126 -0.70 18.51 13.62
N PHE A 127 -0.70 17.18 13.66
CA PHE A 127 -1.10 16.40 12.50
C PHE A 127 -2.63 16.35 12.39
N GLU A 128 -3.11 16.32 11.15
CA GLU A 128 -4.54 16.16 10.84
C GLU A 128 -4.81 14.68 10.58
N SER A 129 -5.35 13.97 11.58
CA SER A 129 -5.84 12.61 11.36
C SER A 129 -7.22 12.62 10.68
N LYS A 130 -7.50 11.62 9.86
CA LYS A 130 -8.88 11.36 9.42
C LYS A 130 -9.70 10.91 10.63
N LYS A 131 -10.94 11.42 10.73
CA LYS A 131 -11.87 11.06 11.81
C LYS A 131 -12.32 9.60 11.70
N GLU A 132 -12.38 9.06 10.49
CA GLU A 132 -12.80 7.69 10.21
C GLU A 132 -11.68 6.95 9.49
N GLN A 133 -11.23 5.86 10.07
CA GLN A 133 -10.24 4.96 9.48
C GLN A 133 -10.67 3.52 9.72
N ILE A 134 -10.61 2.71 8.68
CA ILE A 134 -10.92 1.28 8.74
C ILE A 134 -9.60 0.51 8.87
N THR A 135 -9.44 -0.21 9.99
CA THR A 135 -8.35 -1.16 10.17
C THR A 135 -8.89 -2.57 9.91
N PHE A 136 -8.22 -3.31 9.04
CA PHE A 136 -8.59 -4.69 8.69
C PHE A 136 -7.35 -5.58 8.56
N ASP A 137 -7.54 -6.89 8.68
CA ASP A 137 -6.50 -7.89 8.45
C ASP A 137 -6.68 -8.58 7.09
N THR A 138 -5.72 -9.41 6.72
CA THR A 138 -5.73 -10.15 5.45
C THR A 138 -6.93 -11.09 5.31
N LYS A 139 -7.55 -11.54 6.42
CA LYS A 139 -8.72 -12.43 6.39
C LYS A 139 -10.00 -11.70 5.93
N ALA A 140 -10.05 -10.39 6.14
CA ALA A 140 -11.16 -9.56 5.66
C ALA A 140 -11.08 -9.24 4.16
N ARG A 141 -10.03 -9.74 3.46
CA ARG A 141 -9.77 -9.48 2.05
C ARG A 141 -10.28 -10.63 1.20
N ILE A 142 -11.05 -10.31 0.18
CA ILE A 142 -11.48 -11.26 -0.84
C ILE A 142 -10.76 -10.92 -2.14
N GLU A 143 -10.15 -11.92 -2.78
CA GLU A 143 -9.51 -11.78 -4.09
C GLU A 143 -10.43 -12.37 -5.17
N VAL A 144 -10.68 -11.59 -6.21
CA VAL A 144 -11.42 -12.04 -7.38
C VAL A 144 -10.42 -12.24 -8.50
N ASN A 145 -10.17 -13.50 -8.84
CA ASN A 145 -9.23 -13.88 -9.88
C ASN A 145 -9.97 -14.34 -11.14
N PRO A 146 -9.51 -13.99 -12.35
CA PRO A 146 -10.08 -14.50 -13.58
C PRO A 146 -9.76 -15.98 -13.75
N ASN A 147 -10.65 -16.70 -14.45
CA ASN A 147 -10.44 -18.08 -14.88
C ASN A 147 -9.76 -18.16 -16.26
N GLN A 148 -9.80 -17.06 -17.03
CA GLN A 148 -9.24 -16.95 -18.36
C GLN A 148 -8.04 -16.02 -18.39
N SER A 149 -7.03 -16.37 -19.18
CA SER A 149 -5.90 -15.46 -19.46
C SER A 149 -6.32 -14.40 -20.48
N GLY A 150 -5.94 -13.17 -20.25
CA GLY A 150 -6.26 -12.05 -21.13
C GLY A 150 -5.90 -10.71 -20.51
N PHE A 151 -6.41 -9.65 -21.10
CA PHE A 151 -6.21 -8.29 -20.61
C PHE A 151 -7.38 -7.87 -19.71
N LEU A 152 -7.08 -7.50 -18.48
CA LEU A 152 -8.09 -7.01 -17.54
C LEU A 152 -8.53 -5.58 -17.92
N VAL A 153 -9.82 -5.41 -18.13
CA VAL A 153 -10.47 -4.11 -18.23
C VAL A 153 -11.28 -3.88 -16.96
N SER A 154 -10.82 -2.97 -16.13
CA SER A 154 -11.45 -2.66 -14.83
C SER A 154 -12.53 -1.59 -14.96
N ASN A 155 -13.60 -1.72 -14.17
CA ASN A 155 -14.59 -0.66 -13.99
C ASN A 155 -14.20 0.34 -12.89
N TYR A 156 -13.09 0.10 -12.18
CA TYR A 156 -12.63 0.88 -11.02
C TYR A 156 -11.16 1.27 -11.22
N GLU A 157 -10.92 2.41 -11.83
CA GLU A 157 -9.56 2.85 -12.18
C GLU A 157 -9.13 4.14 -11.48
N SER A 158 -10.08 5.02 -11.19
CA SER A 158 -9.84 6.33 -10.58
C SER A 158 -9.84 6.24 -9.06
N HIS A 159 -9.12 7.17 -8.40
CA HIS A 159 -9.21 7.35 -6.95
C HIS A 159 -10.66 7.58 -6.47
N LYS A 160 -11.54 8.07 -7.34
CA LYS A 160 -12.97 8.26 -7.04
C LYS A 160 -13.76 6.96 -6.99
N ASP A 161 -13.26 5.92 -7.64
CA ASP A 161 -13.91 4.62 -7.72
C ASP A 161 -13.41 3.66 -6.68
N LEU A 162 -12.11 3.71 -6.40
CA LEU A 162 -11.48 2.88 -5.39
C LEU A 162 -11.99 3.22 -3.98
N GLY A 163 -12.25 2.20 -3.18
CA GLY A 163 -12.78 2.33 -1.82
C GLY A 163 -14.29 2.51 -1.73
N LYS A 164 -15.02 2.44 -2.84
CA LYS A 164 -16.49 2.42 -2.83
C LYS A 164 -17.04 1.11 -2.30
N LEU A 165 -18.18 1.19 -1.63
CA LEU A 165 -18.98 0.01 -1.32
C LEU A 165 -19.58 -0.54 -2.59
N ILE A 166 -19.44 -1.85 -2.78
CA ILE A 166 -20.04 -2.62 -3.86
C ILE A 166 -20.95 -3.69 -3.30
N LYS A 167 -21.88 -4.17 -4.12
CA LYS A 167 -22.83 -5.23 -3.75
C LYS A 167 -22.40 -6.53 -4.41
N LYS A 168 -22.81 -7.64 -3.82
CA LYS A 168 -22.70 -8.95 -4.46
C LYS A 168 -23.32 -8.94 -5.86
N GLY A 169 -22.55 -9.41 -6.85
CA GLY A 169 -22.94 -9.43 -8.25
C GLY A 169 -22.61 -8.15 -9.03
N ASP A 170 -22.14 -7.07 -8.40
CA ASP A 170 -21.69 -5.88 -9.13
C ASP A 170 -20.50 -6.23 -10.04
N GLN A 171 -20.52 -5.70 -11.26
CA GLN A 171 -19.47 -5.95 -12.24
C GLN A 171 -18.20 -5.18 -11.87
N LEU A 172 -17.12 -5.90 -11.62
CA LEU A 172 -15.80 -5.33 -11.28
C LEU A 172 -14.99 -4.99 -12.54
N GLY A 173 -15.23 -5.71 -13.61
CA GLY A 173 -14.53 -5.59 -14.87
C GLY A 173 -14.76 -6.81 -15.74
N TYR A 174 -13.91 -6.98 -16.75
CA TYR A 174 -13.95 -8.16 -17.62
C TYR A 174 -12.55 -8.48 -18.16
N ILE A 175 -12.40 -9.71 -18.65
CA ILE A 175 -11.21 -10.14 -19.38
C ILE A 175 -11.46 -10.04 -20.87
N PHE A 176 -10.52 -9.40 -21.55
CA PHE A 176 -10.51 -9.19 -22.98
C PHE A 176 -9.40 -10.02 -23.63
N ASP A 177 -9.77 -10.83 -24.63
CA ASP A 177 -8.79 -11.56 -25.42
C ASP A 177 -8.23 -10.68 -26.54
N MET A 178 -6.91 -10.46 -26.52
CA MET A 178 -6.22 -9.59 -27.47
C MET A 178 -6.15 -10.17 -28.88
N TYR A 179 -6.35 -11.47 -29.07
CA TYR A 179 -6.31 -12.13 -30.38
C TYR A 179 -7.64 -12.12 -31.09
N SER A 180 -8.70 -12.53 -30.37
CA SER A 180 -10.06 -12.55 -30.93
C SER A 180 -10.75 -11.18 -30.84
N LEU A 181 -10.19 -10.24 -30.08
CA LEU A 181 -10.74 -8.92 -29.77
C LEU A 181 -12.14 -9.00 -29.12
N ASN A 182 -12.40 -10.06 -28.37
CA ASN A 182 -13.66 -10.27 -27.69
C ASN A 182 -13.52 -10.23 -26.17
N LYS A 183 -14.61 -9.88 -25.51
CA LYS A 183 -14.77 -10.13 -24.08
C LYS A 183 -14.99 -11.62 -23.87
N ILE A 184 -14.21 -12.23 -23.00
CA ILE A 184 -14.22 -13.68 -22.74
C ILE A 184 -14.65 -14.07 -21.33
N GLU A 185 -14.58 -13.14 -20.36
CA GLU A 185 -15.02 -13.38 -18.99
C GLU A 185 -15.48 -12.09 -18.32
N ASP A 186 -16.60 -12.12 -17.59
CA ASP A 186 -17.02 -11.06 -16.68
C ASP A 186 -16.51 -11.34 -15.25
N LEU A 187 -15.96 -10.34 -14.61
CA LEU A 187 -15.55 -10.39 -13.20
C LEU A 187 -16.59 -9.67 -12.35
N THR A 188 -17.17 -10.39 -11.40
CA THR A 188 -18.22 -9.86 -10.51
C THR A 188 -17.83 -10.00 -9.05
N SER A 189 -18.38 -9.13 -8.22
CA SER A 189 -18.24 -9.21 -6.74
C SER A 189 -18.92 -10.49 -6.21
N PRO A 190 -18.25 -11.25 -5.31
CA PRO A 190 -18.79 -12.51 -4.74
C PRO A 190 -19.97 -12.32 -3.80
#